data_48bd63268fd6776da8ead38777d2a526
#
_entry.id   48bd63268fd6776da8ead38777d2a526
#
_cell.length_a   1.000
_cell.length_b   1.000
_cell.length_c   1.000
_cell.angle_alpha   90.00
_cell.angle_beta   90.00
_cell.angle_gamma   90.00
#
_symmetry.space_group_name_H-M   'P 1'
#
loop_
_entity.id
_entity.type
_entity.pdbx_description
1 polymer ?
#
loop_
_entity_poly.entity_id
_entity_poly.type
_entity_poly.pdbx_seq_one_letter_code
_entity_poly.pdbx_strand_id
1 'polypeptide(L)'
;PPLATVDFIRLDVHAAIIRNLRDNTDDCMHGLYCLPPYMEALLARGALGRKSGGGLFRQSVGAGGETVREVYDIASDAYRPAVRYTVPFARAMCACLHTGDYAGAFRVLLYDGSEEAALCRRMLGQYLLYAAVVAEETGCSLHDADTAMATGFDWCPPLALLDALGGQTITACKAHEPLCRGEQETAALARLRAVPALHGRRSAFDFRPFFRAKEV
;
A
#
# COMPACT_ATOMS: atom_id res chain seq x y z
N PRO A 1 -8.29 -3.87 2.45
CA PRO A 1 -7.61 -3.62 1.17
C PRO A 1 -7.89 -2.19 0.70
N PRO A 2 -6.91 -1.44 0.15
CA PRO A 2 -7.04 -0.01 -0.16
C PRO A 2 -8.29 0.34 -0.98
N LEU A 3 -8.54 -0.36 -2.07
CA LEU A 3 -9.71 -0.10 -2.93
C LEU A 3 -11.06 -0.36 -2.23
N ALA A 4 -11.12 -1.34 -1.34
CA ALA A 4 -12.33 -1.57 -0.54
C ALA A 4 -12.55 -0.48 0.51
N THR A 5 -11.48 0.14 1.01
CA THR A 5 -11.56 1.31 1.89
C THR A 5 -12.09 2.52 1.13
N VAL A 6 -11.65 2.74 -0.11
CA VAL A 6 -12.18 3.80 -0.98
C VAL A 6 -13.70 3.64 -1.17
N ASP A 7 -14.18 2.45 -1.48
CA ASP A 7 -15.63 2.18 -1.60
C ASP A 7 -16.40 2.38 -0.28
N PHE A 8 -15.76 2.10 0.84
CA PHE A 8 -16.36 2.27 2.17
C PHE A 8 -16.51 3.74 2.55
N ILE A 9 -15.48 4.56 2.33
CA ILE A 9 -15.49 6.01 2.60
C ILE A 9 -16.25 6.80 1.55
N ARG A 10 -16.48 6.24 0.39
CA ARG A 10 -17.01 6.78 -0.87
C ARG A 10 -15.95 7.44 -1.74
N LEU A 11 -16.09 7.24 -3.04
CA LEU A 11 -15.15 7.73 -4.04
C LEU A 11 -15.10 9.27 -4.14
N ASP A 12 -16.23 9.95 -3.89
CA ASP A 12 -16.27 11.42 -3.86
C ASP A 12 -15.47 11.99 -2.68
N VAL A 13 -15.51 11.35 -1.52
CA VAL A 13 -14.69 11.71 -0.36
C VAL A 13 -13.21 11.48 -0.66
N HIS A 14 -12.88 10.32 -1.24
CA HIS A 14 -11.51 10.03 -1.68
C HIS A 14 -11.01 11.09 -2.68
N ALA A 15 -11.83 11.44 -3.66
CA ALA A 15 -11.53 12.49 -4.64
C ALA A 15 -11.28 13.85 -3.98
N ALA A 16 -12.09 14.21 -2.99
CA ALA A 16 -11.91 15.45 -2.24
C ALA A 16 -10.59 15.46 -1.47
N ILE A 17 -10.19 14.33 -0.87
CA ILE A 17 -8.89 14.20 -0.18
C ILE A 17 -7.74 14.39 -1.17
N ILE A 18 -7.77 13.70 -2.31
CA ILE A 18 -6.71 13.80 -3.34
C ILE A 18 -6.59 15.23 -3.86
N ARG A 19 -7.70 15.90 -4.16
CA ARG A 19 -7.71 17.30 -4.59
C ARG A 19 -7.16 18.23 -3.51
N ASN A 20 -7.57 18.02 -2.25
CA ASN A 20 -7.07 18.81 -1.13
C ASN A 20 -5.55 18.66 -0.97
N LEU A 21 -5.01 17.45 -1.05
CA LEU A 21 -3.57 17.21 -1.01
C LEU A 21 -2.87 17.94 -2.17
N ARG A 22 -3.37 17.79 -3.39
CA ARG A 22 -2.80 18.45 -4.56
C ARG A 22 -2.80 19.97 -4.44
N ASP A 23 -3.88 20.55 -3.91
CA ASP A 23 -4.07 22.00 -3.89
C ASP A 23 -3.36 22.67 -2.69
N ASN A 24 -3.00 21.90 -1.66
CA ASN A 24 -2.45 22.44 -0.40
C ASN A 24 -1.08 21.86 0.01
N THR A 25 -0.50 20.93 -0.75
CA THR A 25 0.83 20.39 -0.48
C THR A 25 1.72 20.53 -1.71
N ASP A 26 3.01 20.72 -1.48
CA ASP A 26 4.03 20.80 -2.54
C ASP A 26 5.15 19.81 -2.24
N ASP A 27 4.78 18.58 -1.86
CA ASP A 27 5.72 17.51 -1.59
C ASP A 27 6.20 16.82 -2.87
N CYS A 28 7.15 15.91 -2.73
CA CYS A 28 7.73 15.20 -3.87
C CYS A 28 6.71 14.32 -4.64
N MET A 29 5.56 14.01 -4.03
CA MET A 29 4.49 13.19 -4.62
C MET A 29 3.38 14.04 -5.27
N HIS A 30 3.49 15.36 -5.24
CA HIS A 30 2.47 16.29 -5.74
C HIS A 30 1.92 15.89 -7.11
N GLY A 31 2.78 15.52 -8.06
CA GLY A 31 2.38 15.10 -9.39
C GLY A 31 1.53 13.82 -9.45
N LEU A 32 1.50 13.04 -8.38
CA LEU A 32 0.70 11.82 -8.27
C LEU A 32 -0.66 12.04 -7.61
N TYR A 33 -0.92 13.22 -7.05
CA TYR A 33 -2.23 13.55 -6.47
C TYR A 33 -3.24 13.85 -7.56
N CYS A 34 -3.56 12.84 -8.35
CA CYS A 34 -4.59 12.86 -9.37
C CYS A 34 -5.43 11.58 -9.32
N LEU A 35 -6.68 11.71 -9.70
CA LEU A 35 -7.53 10.53 -9.83
C LEU A 35 -7.25 9.85 -11.18
N PRO A 36 -7.15 8.52 -11.20
CA PRO A 36 -7.12 7.79 -12.45
C PRO A 36 -8.42 8.01 -13.25
N PRO A 37 -8.35 8.04 -14.59
CA PRO A 37 -9.53 8.30 -15.44
C PRO A 37 -10.74 7.42 -15.16
N TYR A 38 -10.52 6.15 -14.82
CA TYR A 38 -11.61 5.23 -14.48
C TYR A 38 -12.35 5.63 -13.18
N MET A 39 -11.63 6.21 -12.21
CA MET A 39 -12.28 6.72 -10.99
C MET A 39 -13.09 7.98 -11.27
N GLU A 40 -12.60 8.86 -12.16
CA GLU A 40 -13.38 10.03 -12.59
C GLU A 40 -14.64 9.62 -13.35
N ALA A 41 -14.56 8.58 -14.18
CA ALA A 41 -15.73 8.03 -14.87
C ALA A 41 -16.76 7.44 -13.88
N LEU A 42 -16.32 6.73 -12.85
CA LEU A 42 -17.21 6.22 -11.80
C LEU A 42 -17.87 7.36 -11.01
N LEU A 43 -17.12 8.42 -10.68
CA LEU A 43 -17.65 9.62 -10.04
C LEU A 43 -18.75 10.28 -10.89
N ALA A 44 -18.49 10.47 -12.18
CA ALA A 44 -19.44 11.08 -13.10
C ALA A 44 -20.75 10.26 -13.23
N ARG A 45 -20.67 8.94 -13.08
CA ARG A 45 -21.82 8.02 -13.09
C ARG A 45 -22.55 7.95 -11.75
N GLY A 46 -22.05 8.60 -10.69
CA GLY A 46 -22.58 8.47 -9.34
C GLY A 46 -22.31 7.13 -8.67
N ALA A 47 -21.40 6.33 -9.23
CA ALA A 47 -20.95 5.04 -8.68
C ALA A 47 -19.92 5.28 -7.57
N LEU A 48 -20.39 5.75 -6.40
CA LEU A 48 -19.53 6.30 -5.35
C LEU A 48 -19.06 5.27 -4.34
N GLY A 49 -19.61 4.08 -4.35
CA GLY A 49 -19.28 3.01 -3.42
C GLY A 49 -20.52 2.29 -2.88
N ARG A 50 -20.32 1.51 -1.83
CA ARG A 50 -21.35 0.61 -1.27
C ARG A 50 -22.69 1.29 -0.99
N LYS A 51 -22.67 2.52 -0.46
CA LYS A 51 -23.88 3.26 -0.08
C LYS A 51 -24.68 3.81 -1.26
N SER A 52 -24.07 3.93 -2.43
CA SER A 52 -24.71 4.37 -3.68
C SER A 52 -25.08 3.20 -4.62
N GLY A 53 -25.06 1.96 -4.11
CA GLY A 53 -25.37 0.77 -4.89
C GLY A 53 -24.19 0.17 -5.65
N GLY A 54 -23.05 0.85 -5.71
CA GLY A 54 -21.82 0.37 -6.33
C GLY A 54 -20.75 1.46 -6.42
N GLY A 55 -19.52 1.03 -6.64
CA GLY A 55 -18.33 1.83 -6.82
C GLY A 55 -17.28 0.97 -7.54
N LEU A 56 -16.11 0.78 -6.95
CA LEU A 56 -15.14 -0.19 -7.45
C LEU A 56 -15.62 -1.64 -7.28
N PHE A 57 -16.50 -1.84 -6.29
CA PHE A 57 -17.19 -3.11 -6.06
C PHE A 57 -18.69 -2.86 -5.95
N ARG A 58 -19.48 -3.86 -6.38
CA ARG A 58 -20.93 -3.86 -6.14
C ARG A 58 -21.43 -5.27 -5.82
N GLN A 59 -22.66 -5.34 -5.38
CA GLN A 59 -23.39 -6.60 -5.24
C GLN A 59 -24.57 -6.59 -6.24
N SER A 60 -24.75 -7.69 -6.93
CA SER A 60 -25.89 -7.95 -7.83
C SER A 60 -26.59 -9.22 -7.41
N VAL A 61 -27.77 -9.45 -7.97
CA VAL A 61 -28.49 -10.70 -7.77
C VAL A 61 -28.28 -11.56 -9.02
N GLY A 62 -27.74 -12.76 -8.83
CA GLY A 62 -27.55 -13.73 -9.89
C GLY A 62 -28.85 -14.35 -10.37
N ALA A 63 -28.80 -15.13 -11.44
CA ALA A 63 -29.96 -15.77 -12.07
C ALA A 63 -30.71 -16.75 -11.14
N GLY A 64 -30.01 -17.31 -10.17
CA GLY A 64 -30.59 -18.18 -9.11
C GLY A 64 -31.04 -17.49 -7.86
N GLY A 65 -30.99 -16.15 -7.81
CA GLY A 65 -31.33 -15.35 -6.62
C GLY A 65 -30.17 -15.20 -5.60
N GLU A 66 -29.01 -15.75 -5.88
CA GLU A 66 -27.81 -15.63 -5.05
C GLU A 66 -27.19 -14.22 -5.14
N THR A 67 -26.54 -13.78 -4.09
CA THR A 67 -25.77 -12.52 -4.11
C THR A 67 -24.45 -12.74 -4.80
N VAL A 68 -24.22 -12.06 -5.91
CA VAL A 68 -22.96 -12.06 -6.65
C VAL A 68 -22.18 -10.80 -6.31
N ARG A 69 -20.93 -10.98 -5.85
CA ARG A 69 -20.00 -9.86 -5.71
C ARG A 69 -19.33 -9.59 -7.04
N GLU A 70 -19.39 -8.37 -7.48
CA GLU A 70 -18.77 -7.91 -8.72
C GLU A 70 -17.70 -6.86 -8.45
N VAL A 71 -16.74 -6.79 -9.37
CA VAL A 71 -15.66 -5.78 -9.39
C VAL A 71 -15.73 -5.03 -10.73
N TYR A 72 -15.49 -3.74 -10.66
CA TYR A 72 -15.36 -2.91 -11.86
C TYR A 72 -14.07 -3.29 -12.61
N ASP A 73 -14.23 -3.71 -13.85
CA ASP A 73 -13.14 -4.05 -14.75
C ASP A 73 -12.78 -2.81 -15.59
N ILE A 74 -11.57 -2.30 -15.38
CA ILE A 74 -11.09 -1.06 -16.00
C ILE A 74 -10.96 -1.20 -17.51
N ALA A 75 -10.59 -2.39 -17.99
CA ALA A 75 -10.34 -2.62 -19.40
C ALA A 75 -11.64 -2.68 -20.22
N SER A 76 -12.70 -3.26 -19.65
CA SER A 76 -14.00 -3.40 -20.32
C SER A 76 -15.00 -2.30 -19.96
N ASP A 77 -14.65 -1.39 -19.05
CA ASP A 77 -15.54 -0.34 -18.50
C ASP A 77 -16.89 -0.92 -17.97
N ALA A 78 -16.83 -2.11 -17.40
CA ALA A 78 -18.02 -2.87 -16.97
C ALA A 78 -17.76 -3.60 -15.66
N TYR A 79 -18.84 -4.03 -14.99
CA TYR A 79 -18.73 -4.92 -13.85
C TYR A 79 -18.68 -6.38 -14.29
N ARG A 80 -17.81 -7.13 -13.62
CA ARG A 80 -17.73 -8.59 -13.78
C ARG A 80 -17.72 -9.27 -12.41
N PRO A 81 -18.08 -10.55 -12.34
CA PRO A 81 -17.96 -11.31 -11.11
C PRO A 81 -16.56 -11.23 -10.53
N ALA A 82 -16.46 -10.99 -9.22
CA ALA A 82 -15.18 -10.93 -8.53
C ALA A 82 -14.58 -12.34 -8.46
N VAL A 83 -13.37 -12.48 -8.96
CA VAL A 83 -12.60 -13.73 -8.88
C VAL A 83 -11.63 -13.64 -7.72
N ARG A 84 -11.52 -14.68 -6.91
CA ARG A 84 -10.47 -14.81 -5.92
C ARG A 84 -9.19 -15.30 -6.61
N TYR A 85 -8.22 -14.42 -6.67
CA TYR A 85 -6.88 -14.82 -7.09
C TYR A 85 -6.11 -15.35 -5.88
N THR A 86 -5.47 -16.48 -6.07
CA THR A 86 -4.50 -16.99 -5.11
C THR A 86 -3.12 -16.57 -5.57
N VAL A 87 -2.45 -15.78 -4.76
CA VAL A 87 -1.06 -15.36 -4.98
C VAL A 87 -0.16 -16.23 -4.10
N PRO A 88 0.61 -17.17 -4.68
CA PRO A 88 1.34 -18.18 -3.91
C PRO A 88 2.31 -17.60 -2.90
N PHE A 89 3.11 -16.60 -3.29
CA PHE A 89 4.05 -15.97 -2.37
C PHE A 89 3.33 -15.27 -1.20
N ALA A 90 2.19 -14.64 -1.44
CA ALA A 90 1.44 -13.95 -0.40
C ALA A 90 0.91 -14.94 0.65
N ARG A 91 0.45 -16.12 0.21
CA ARG A 91 0.05 -17.19 1.15
C ARG A 91 1.22 -17.69 1.98
N ALA A 92 2.36 -17.95 1.36
CA ALA A 92 3.57 -18.40 2.05
C ALA A 92 4.04 -17.32 3.04
N MET A 93 4.06 -16.07 2.61
CA MET A 93 4.40 -14.92 3.46
C MET A 93 3.45 -14.82 4.67
N CYS A 94 2.14 -14.89 4.44
CA CYS A 94 1.15 -14.87 5.52
C CYS A 94 1.35 -16.02 6.51
N ALA A 95 1.65 -17.23 6.05
CA ALA A 95 1.92 -18.38 6.93
C ALA A 95 3.12 -18.10 7.87
N CYS A 96 4.20 -17.53 7.34
CA CYS A 96 5.35 -17.11 8.16
C CYS A 96 4.98 -16.02 9.16
N LEU A 97 4.21 -15.01 8.72
CA LEU A 97 3.79 -13.90 9.58
C LEU A 97 2.91 -14.36 10.74
N HIS A 98 2.01 -15.31 10.51
CA HIS A 98 1.17 -15.90 11.56
C HIS A 98 1.98 -16.62 12.66
N THR A 99 3.10 -17.21 12.30
CA THR A 99 4.00 -17.89 13.26
C THR A 99 5.03 -16.92 13.87
N GLY A 100 5.05 -15.65 13.46
CA GLY A 100 6.02 -14.66 13.91
C GLY A 100 7.39 -14.79 13.23
N ASP A 101 7.49 -15.60 12.17
CA ASP A 101 8.71 -15.70 11.35
C ASP A 101 8.75 -14.55 10.31
N TYR A 102 9.04 -13.35 10.80
CA TYR A 102 9.10 -12.14 9.94
C TYR A 102 10.25 -12.22 8.93
N ALA A 103 11.39 -12.77 9.34
CA ALA A 103 12.52 -12.94 8.43
C ALA A 103 12.20 -13.92 7.29
N GLY A 104 11.51 -15.01 7.59
CA GLY A 104 11.02 -15.96 6.60
C GLY A 104 10.00 -15.34 5.66
N ALA A 105 9.05 -14.59 6.21
CA ALA A 105 8.03 -13.90 5.42
C ALA A 105 8.63 -12.96 4.37
N PHE A 106 9.53 -12.08 4.78
CA PHE A 106 10.16 -11.14 3.87
C PHE A 106 11.18 -11.80 2.93
N ARG A 107 11.78 -12.92 3.35
CA ARG A 107 12.59 -13.73 2.43
C ARG A 107 11.74 -14.30 1.30
N VAL A 108 10.55 -14.80 1.57
CA VAL A 108 9.61 -15.24 0.53
C VAL A 108 9.36 -14.11 -0.46
N LEU A 109 9.00 -12.91 0.01
CA LEU A 109 8.76 -11.75 -0.86
C LEU A 109 9.99 -11.36 -1.68
N LEU A 110 11.18 -11.36 -1.08
CA LEU A 110 12.40 -10.90 -1.72
C LEU A 110 12.89 -11.82 -2.85
N TYR A 111 12.68 -13.13 -2.70
CA TYR A 111 13.17 -14.12 -3.66
C TYR A 111 12.10 -14.66 -4.62
N ASP A 112 10.84 -14.30 -4.45
CA ASP A 112 9.80 -14.68 -5.39
C ASP A 112 9.94 -13.90 -6.70
N GLY A 113 9.94 -14.62 -7.83
CA GLY A 113 10.15 -14.05 -9.17
C GLY A 113 8.87 -13.56 -9.87
N SER A 114 7.71 -13.65 -9.22
CA SER A 114 6.44 -13.21 -9.82
C SER A 114 6.34 -11.70 -9.98
N GLU A 115 5.54 -11.25 -10.93
CA GLU A 115 5.27 -9.84 -11.17
C GLU A 115 4.58 -9.20 -9.96
N GLU A 116 3.70 -9.94 -9.31
CA GLU A 116 2.99 -9.49 -8.11
C GLU A 116 3.96 -9.26 -6.95
N ALA A 117 4.94 -10.15 -6.75
CA ALA A 117 5.99 -9.95 -5.74
C ALA A 117 6.89 -8.76 -6.10
N ALA A 118 7.22 -8.58 -7.38
CA ALA A 118 7.97 -7.41 -7.85
C ALA A 118 7.19 -6.11 -7.59
N LEU A 119 5.89 -6.09 -7.86
CA LEU A 119 5.02 -4.95 -7.54
C LEU A 119 5.01 -4.65 -6.04
N CYS A 120 4.85 -5.67 -5.19
CA CYS A 120 4.90 -5.49 -3.74
C CYS A 120 6.23 -4.92 -3.26
N ARG A 121 7.36 -5.44 -3.75
CA ARG A 121 8.70 -4.91 -3.41
C ARG A 121 8.82 -3.43 -3.79
N ARG A 122 8.36 -3.07 -4.99
CA ARG A 122 8.36 -1.68 -5.47
C ARG A 122 7.54 -0.78 -4.56
N MET A 123 6.31 -1.15 -4.26
CA MET A 123 5.42 -0.36 -3.40
C MET A 123 5.99 -0.16 -2.00
N LEU A 124 6.54 -1.21 -1.40
CA LEU A 124 7.15 -1.13 -0.07
C LEU A 124 8.41 -0.26 -0.08
N GLY A 125 9.22 -0.37 -1.12
CA GLY A 125 10.40 0.48 -1.28
C GLY A 125 10.04 1.96 -1.48
N GLN A 126 9.04 2.25 -2.30
CA GLN A 126 8.50 3.60 -2.48
C GLN A 126 7.96 4.17 -1.16
N TYR A 127 7.25 3.36 -0.40
CA TYR A 127 6.77 3.77 0.93
C TYR A 127 7.93 4.15 1.88
N LEU A 128 9.00 3.36 1.91
CA LEU A 128 10.18 3.67 2.73
C LEU A 128 10.87 4.97 2.30
N LEU A 129 11.05 5.16 1.00
CA LEU A 129 11.65 6.38 0.46
C LEU A 129 10.81 7.61 0.79
N TYR A 130 9.50 7.52 0.56
CA TYR A 130 8.58 8.61 0.86
C TYR A 130 8.57 8.97 2.34
N ALA A 131 8.53 7.97 3.23
CA ALA A 131 8.59 8.20 4.67
C ALA A 131 9.89 8.93 5.07
N ALA A 132 11.03 8.59 4.44
CA ALA A 132 12.30 9.25 4.72
C ALA A 132 12.34 10.70 4.20
N VAL A 133 11.74 10.96 3.04
CA VAL A 133 11.63 12.31 2.47
C VAL A 133 10.73 13.19 3.36
N VAL A 134 9.53 12.71 3.68
CA VAL A 134 8.58 13.48 4.50
C VAL A 134 9.13 13.76 5.90
N ALA A 135 9.81 12.79 6.52
CA ALA A 135 10.47 13.02 7.80
C ALA A 135 11.51 14.14 7.73
N GLU A 136 12.29 14.22 6.61
CA GLU A 136 13.24 15.32 6.37
C GLU A 136 12.52 16.66 6.21
N GLU A 137 11.54 16.73 5.33
CA GLU A 137 10.82 17.98 5.01
C GLU A 137 10.07 18.56 6.21
N THR A 138 9.57 17.68 7.09
CA THR A 138 8.86 18.10 8.32
C THR A 138 9.76 18.31 9.51
N GLY A 139 11.07 18.05 9.38
CA GLY A 139 12.03 18.13 10.50
C GLY A 139 11.82 17.03 11.56
N CYS A 140 11.09 15.98 11.22
CA CYS A 140 10.85 14.82 12.09
C CYS A 140 11.94 13.76 11.95
N SER A 141 12.06 12.90 12.96
CA SER A 141 12.90 11.72 12.86
C SER A 141 12.14 10.55 12.19
N LEU A 142 12.89 9.56 11.70
CA LEU A 142 12.27 8.31 11.22
C LEU A 142 11.55 7.53 12.33
N HIS A 143 11.94 7.73 13.60
CA HIS A 143 11.21 7.17 14.75
C HIS A 143 9.87 7.83 14.97
N ASP A 144 9.75 9.13 14.70
CA ASP A 144 8.46 9.82 14.74
C ASP A 144 7.54 9.29 13.64
N ALA A 145 8.09 9.05 12.44
CA ALA A 145 7.34 8.40 11.36
C ALA A 145 6.88 6.98 11.74
N ASP A 146 7.73 6.18 12.40
CA ASP A 146 7.36 4.86 12.92
C ASP A 146 6.18 4.95 13.89
N THR A 147 6.28 5.86 14.86
CA THR A 147 5.24 6.07 15.87
C THR A 147 3.92 6.50 15.21
N ALA A 148 3.97 7.46 14.29
CA ALA A 148 2.79 7.93 13.58
C ALA A 148 2.10 6.80 12.79
N MET A 149 2.87 6.00 12.07
CA MET A 149 2.32 4.91 11.26
C MET A 149 1.74 3.78 12.14
N ALA A 150 2.42 3.42 13.22
CA ALA A 150 1.97 2.35 14.11
C ALA A 150 0.73 2.74 14.93
N THR A 151 0.68 3.98 15.43
CA THR A 151 -0.37 4.40 16.37
C THR A 151 -1.49 5.21 15.72
N GLY A 152 -1.18 5.97 14.68
CA GLY A 152 -2.15 6.82 14.00
C GLY A 152 -2.87 6.14 12.84
N PHE A 153 -2.16 5.29 12.10
CA PHE A 153 -2.67 4.66 10.87
C PHE A 153 -2.84 3.15 10.97
N ASP A 154 -2.43 2.53 12.06
CA ASP A 154 -2.43 1.07 12.23
C ASP A 154 -1.76 0.38 11.02
N TRP A 155 -0.61 0.93 10.62
CA TRP A 155 0.16 0.50 9.45
C TRP A 155 1.59 0.12 9.83
N CYS A 156 2.24 -0.68 8.99
CA CYS A 156 3.61 -1.12 9.22
C CYS A 156 4.57 0.07 9.35
N PRO A 157 5.31 0.20 10.47
CA PRO A 157 6.27 1.27 10.66
C PRO A 157 7.44 1.18 9.65
N PRO A 158 7.92 2.32 9.11
CA PRO A 158 8.99 2.35 8.12
C PRO A 158 10.28 1.65 8.55
N LEU A 159 10.76 1.91 9.77
CA LEU A 159 12.01 1.29 10.27
C LEU A 159 11.84 -0.21 10.53
N ALA A 160 10.67 -0.64 11.01
CA ALA A 160 10.37 -2.05 11.16
C ALA A 160 10.37 -2.77 9.81
N LEU A 161 9.83 -2.12 8.79
CA LEU A 161 9.83 -2.63 7.43
C LEU A 161 11.24 -2.67 6.84
N LEU A 162 12.04 -1.62 7.05
CA LEU A 162 13.44 -1.56 6.63
C LEU A 162 14.27 -2.71 7.22
N ASP A 163 14.11 -2.95 8.52
CA ASP A 163 14.78 -4.06 9.22
C ASP A 163 14.36 -5.43 8.65
N ALA A 164 13.06 -5.63 8.47
CA ALA A 164 12.50 -6.87 7.93
C ALA A 164 12.94 -7.16 6.48
N LEU A 165 13.10 -6.13 5.66
CA LEU A 165 13.57 -6.23 4.27
C LEU A 165 15.10 -6.37 4.15
N GLY A 166 15.85 -6.17 5.23
CA GLY A 166 17.30 -6.40 5.27
C GLY A 166 18.12 -5.47 4.38
N GLY A 167 17.67 -4.27 4.10
CA GLY A 167 18.40 -3.27 3.32
C GLY A 167 18.52 -3.54 1.81
N GLN A 168 18.23 -4.74 1.33
CA GLN A 168 18.30 -5.11 -0.11
C GLN A 168 17.23 -4.38 -0.94
N THR A 169 16.11 -4.07 -0.34
CA THR A 169 14.97 -3.39 -0.98
C THR A 169 15.32 -1.97 -1.41
N ILE A 170 16.20 -1.31 -0.67
CA ILE A 170 16.68 0.04 -1.02
C ILE A 170 17.37 0.04 -2.38
N THR A 171 18.08 -1.04 -2.72
CA THR A 171 18.73 -1.19 -4.03
C THR A 171 17.73 -1.55 -5.12
N ALA A 172 16.71 -2.34 -4.81
CA ALA A 172 15.65 -2.70 -5.75
C ALA A 172 14.74 -1.49 -6.11
N CYS A 173 14.59 -0.51 -5.20
CA CYS A 173 13.85 0.72 -5.48
C CYS A 173 14.49 1.61 -6.57
N LYS A 174 15.79 1.46 -6.80
CA LYS A 174 16.50 2.20 -7.85
C LYS A 174 16.16 1.79 -9.29
N ALA A 175 15.47 0.68 -9.47
CA ALA A 175 15.22 0.11 -10.80
C ALA A 175 13.99 0.69 -11.52
N HIS A 176 13.27 1.65 -10.93
CA HIS A 176 12.03 2.19 -11.46
C HIS A 176 11.99 3.71 -11.40
N GLU A 177 11.03 4.31 -12.09
CA GLU A 177 10.86 5.76 -12.17
C GLU A 177 10.99 6.44 -10.79
N PRO A 178 11.78 7.51 -10.70
CA PRO A 178 12.04 8.19 -9.44
C PRO A 178 10.73 8.76 -8.88
N LEU A 179 10.43 8.46 -7.63
CA LEU A 179 9.29 9.01 -6.89
C LEU A 179 9.43 10.50 -6.64
N CYS A 180 10.66 10.95 -6.43
CA CYS A 180 11.01 12.30 -6.00
C CYS A 180 12.09 12.86 -6.94
N ARG A 181 12.34 14.16 -6.84
CA ARG A 181 13.49 14.77 -7.52
C ARG A 181 14.78 14.07 -7.09
N GLY A 182 15.67 13.79 -8.02
CA GLY A 182 16.82 12.93 -7.83
C GLY A 182 17.70 13.25 -6.60
N GLU A 183 17.77 14.52 -6.19
CA GLU A 183 18.47 14.94 -4.98
C GLU A 183 17.76 14.49 -3.69
N GLN A 184 16.44 14.63 -3.63
CA GLN A 184 15.63 14.21 -2.49
C GLN A 184 15.68 12.69 -2.31
N GLU A 185 15.57 11.95 -3.40
CA GLU A 185 15.69 10.48 -3.37
C GLU A 185 17.09 10.05 -2.89
N THR A 186 18.14 10.73 -3.37
CA THR A 186 19.51 10.44 -2.96
C THR A 186 19.72 10.69 -1.47
N ALA A 187 19.19 11.80 -0.93
CA ALA A 187 19.25 12.13 0.49
C ALA A 187 18.46 11.11 1.33
N ALA A 188 17.24 10.77 0.91
CA ALA A 188 16.41 9.77 1.59
C ALA A 188 17.10 8.39 1.63
N LEU A 189 17.69 7.96 0.53
CA LEU A 189 18.48 6.72 0.46
C LEU A 189 19.68 6.75 1.41
N ALA A 190 20.39 7.89 1.49
CA ALA A 190 21.51 8.05 2.40
C ALA A 190 21.05 7.95 3.86
N ARG A 191 19.93 8.56 4.21
CA ARG A 191 19.34 8.47 5.57
C ARG A 191 18.95 7.04 5.92
N LEU A 192 18.24 6.34 5.03
CA LEU A 192 17.84 4.95 5.26
C LEU A 192 19.05 4.02 5.43
N ARG A 193 20.14 4.27 4.69
CA ARG A 193 21.40 3.53 4.83
C ARG A 193 22.17 3.85 6.11
N ALA A 194 22.02 5.07 6.63
CA ALA A 194 22.66 5.49 7.86
C ALA A 194 21.96 4.95 9.11
N VAL A 195 20.72 4.42 8.98
CA VAL A 195 20.05 3.75 10.09
C VAL A 195 20.92 2.55 10.51
N PRO A 196 21.42 2.51 11.76
CA PRO A 196 22.19 1.38 12.22
C PRO A 196 21.37 0.11 12.04
N ALA A 197 21.95 -0.90 11.42
CA ALA A 197 21.33 -2.22 11.43
C ALA A 197 21.00 -2.54 12.89
N LEU A 198 19.74 -2.78 13.18
CA LEU A 198 19.27 -3.08 14.54
C LEU A 198 19.78 -4.49 14.92
N HIS A 199 21.10 -4.62 15.07
CA HIS A 199 21.77 -5.85 15.43
C HIS A 199 21.19 -6.35 16.74
N GLY A 200 20.27 -7.31 16.64
CA GLY A 200 19.67 -7.98 17.79
C GLY A 200 18.53 -7.23 18.51
N ARG A 201 18.28 -5.98 18.22
CA ARG A 201 17.04 -5.29 18.61
C ARG A 201 16.06 -5.43 17.45
N ARG A 202 15.41 -6.57 17.36
CA ARG A 202 14.26 -6.70 16.47
C ARG A 202 13.31 -5.56 16.78
N SER A 203 12.83 -4.89 15.74
CA SER A 203 11.67 -4.04 15.86
C SER A 203 10.65 -4.78 16.73
N ALA A 204 10.22 -4.16 17.82
CA ALA A 204 9.19 -4.73 18.68
C ALA A 204 7.81 -4.76 17.99
N PHE A 205 7.76 -4.39 16.71
CA PHE A 205 6.52 -4.35 15.95
C PHE A 205 6.03 -5.76 15.66
N ASP A 206 4.85 -6.06 16.16
CA ASP A 206 4.18 -7.33 15.92
C ASP A 206 3.24 -7.21 14.71
N PHE A 207 3.60 -7.86 13.61
CA PHE A 207 2.79 -7.88 12.41
C PHE A 207 1.54 -8.77 12.52
N ARG A 208 1.46 -9.67 13.51
CA ARG A 208 0.35 -10.63 13.66
C ARG A 208 -1.04 -10.02 13.75
N PRO A 209 -1.25 -8.87 14.43
CA PRO A 209 -2.58 -8.25 14.48
C PRO A 209 -3.16 -7.87 13.12
N PHE A 210 -2.30 -7.56 12.13
CA PHE A 210 -2.71 -7.18 10.78
C PHE A 210 -3.13 -8.37 9.92
N PHE A 211 -2.74 -9.58 10.33
CA PHE A 211 -3.01 -10.84 9.61
C PHE A 211 -4.08 -11.69 10.28
N ARG A 212 -4.81 -11.14 11.25
CA ARG A 212 -6.02 -11.81 11.72
C ARG A 212 -6.91 -11.97 10.50
N ALA A 213 -6.85 -13.18 9.94
CA ALA A 213 -7.74 -13.59 8.88
C ALA A 213 -9.15 -13.28 9.36
N LYS A 214 -9.83 -12.37 8.71
CA LYS A 214 -11.27 -12.47 8.67
C LYS A 214 -11.49 -13.79 7.96
N GLU A 215 -11.82 -14.82 8.70
CA GLU A 215 -12.46 -16.00 8.16
C GLU A 215 -13.65 -15.50 7.38
N VAL A 216 -13.57 -15.63 6.06
CA VAL A 216 -14.64 -15.29 5.12
C VAL A 216 -15.10 -16.59 4.51
#